data_584558ef4e7b5583e637d426a262f212
#
_entry.id   584558ef4e7b5583e637d426a262f212
#
_cell.length_a   1.000
_cell.length_b   1.000
_cell.length_c   1.000
_cell.angle_alpha   90.00
_cell.angle_beta   90.00
_cell.angle_gamma   90.00
#
_symmetry.space_group_name_H-M   'P 1'
#
loop_
_entity.id
_entity.type
_entity.pdbx_description
1 polymer ?
#
loop_
_entity_poly.entity_id
_entity_poly.type
_entity_poly.pdbx_seq_one_letter_code
_entity_poly.pdbx_strand_id
1 'polypeptide(L)'
;GTYFDSAFQTGSASLMTLNQYIGKVKSGEYARPIAYLRGLIKAGKKDEADAYKKKLPLYVAGGVMEGGRKLEHMARYSACIVIDIDDSPIPVLELLRRAAEFPYVKAGHVSPSGTGVKLFIMVDSDLKNHNLAFEIVKHRVEVDLPGVKVDVSGKDPNRGCFAGHDPNAFYKEESEAIEIPVADPEHTLPDIPPEACAPARGFRTTLTSMNKTILLLPVTVIPIL
;
A
#
# COMPACT_ATOMS: atom_id res chain seq x y z
N GLY A 1 2.02 -13.89 -9.95
CA GLY A 1 2.37 -12.65 -10.66
C GLY A 1 3.39 -12.87 -11.76
N THR A 2 3.89 -11.80 -12.30
CA THR A 2 4.80 -11.82 -13.45
C THR A 2 6.06 -11.02 -13.13
N TYR A 3 7.21 -11.62 -13.45
CA TYR A 3 8.53 -11.05 -13.24
C TYR A 3 9.15 -10.61 -14.57
N PHE A 4 9.71 -9.42 -14.59
CA PHE A 4 10.42 -8.81 -15.72
C PHE A 4 11.84 -8.45 -15.29
N ASP A 5 12.83 -8.68 -16.13
CA ASP A 5 14.23 -8.40 -15.81
C ASP A 5 14.56 -6.91 -15.76
N SER A 6 13.71 -6.06 -16.35
CA SER A 6 13.81 -4.60 -16.26
C SER A 6 12.51 -3.93 -16.66
N ALA A 7 12.39 -2.61 -16.40
CA ALA A 7 11.27 -1.82 -16.88
C ALA A 7 11.23 -1.66 -18.42
N PHE A 8 12.32 -1.97 -19.10
CA PHE A 8 12.42 -1.88 -20.55
C PHE A 8 11.99 -3.18 -21.27
N GLN A 9 11.87 -4.28 -20.51
CA GLN A 9 11.42 -5.54 -21.07
C GLN A 9 9.92 -5.47 -21.41
N THR A 10 9.60 -5.67 -22.68
CA THR A 10 8.22 -5.66 -23.18
C THR A 10 7.75 -7.03 -23.66
N GLY A 11 8.66 -8.01 -23.75
CA GLY A 11 8.41 -9.37 -24.25
C GLY A 11 8.34 -10.41 -23.14
N SER A 12 9.04 -11.53 -23.35
CA SER A 12 9.00 -12.72 -22.50
C SER A 12 9.26 -12.39 -21.02
N ALA A 13 8.23 -12.53 -20.23
CA ALA A 13 8.28 -12.40 -18.79
C ALA A 13 8.17 -13.79 -18.14
N SER A 14 8.67 -13.94 -16.93
CA SER A 14 8.61 -15.19 -16.18
C SER A 14 7.45 -15.21 -15.23
N LEU A 15 6.73 -16.32 -15.14
CA LEU A 15 5.81 -16.55 -14.03
C LEU A 15 6.62 -16.73 -12.74
N MET A 16 6.18 -16.04 -11.69
CA MET A 16 6.82 -16.11 -10.37
C MET A 16 5.76 -16.01 -9.27
N THR A 17 5.87 -16.85 -8.25
CA THR A 17 5.02 -16.70 -7.07
C THR A 17 5.52 -15.53 -6.21
N LEU A 18 4.65 -14.99 -5.37
CA LEU A 18 5.04 -13.93 -4.44
C LEU A 18 6.14 -14.42 -3.47
N ASN A 19 6.06 -15.67 -2.99
CA ASN A 19 7.08 -16.28 -2.14
C ASN A 19 8.46 -16.33 -2.83
N GLN A 20 8.50 -16.77 -4.09
CA GLN A 20 9.73 -16.78 -4.88
C GLN A 20 10.33 -15.37 -5.06
N TYR A 21 9.47 -14.37 -5.35
CA TYR A 21 9.90 -12.97 -5.46
C TYR A 21 10.51 -12.45 -4.15
N ILE A 22 9.82 -12.65 -3.03
CA ILE A 22 10.31 -12.25 -1.69
C ILE A 22 11.60 -13.00 -1.34
N GLY A 23 11.71 -14.28 -1.71
CA GLY A 23 12.93 -15.08 -1.56
C GLY A 23 14.14 -14.43 -2.27
N LYS A 24 13.96 -13.95 -3.52
CA LYS A 24 15.00 -13.21 -4.25
C LYS A 24 15.38 -11.89 -3.58
N VAL A 25 14.39 -11.12 -3.10
CA VAL A 25 14.62 -9.87 -2.38
C VAL A 25 15.46 -10.11 -1.11
N LYS A 26 15.19 -11.22 -0.42
CA LYS A 26 15.84 -11.59 0.84
C LYS A 26 17.22 -12.20 0.65
N SER A 27 17.42 -12.99 -0.40
CA SER A 27 18.65 -13.78 -0.63
C SER A 27 19.91 -12.97 -0.90
N GLY A 28 19.80 -11.68 -1.21
CA GLY A 28 20.93 -10.85 -1.61
C GLY A 28 21.21 -10.84 -3.11
N GLU A 29 20.40 -11.51 -3.93
CA GLU A 29 20.54 -11.51 -5.40
C GLU A 29 20.63 -10.07 -5.95
N TYR A 30 19.88 -9.13 -5.36
CA TYR A 30 19.87 -7.73 -5.78
C TYR A 30 20.75 -6.82 -4.91
N ALA A 31 21.58 -7.36 -4.00
CA ALA A 31 22.35 -6.55 -3.05
C ALA A 31 23.25 -5.51 -3.74
N ARG A 32 24.01 -5.93 -4.76
CA ARG A 32 24.91 -5.02 -5.50
C ARG A 32 24.18 -3.91 -6.25
N PRO A 33 23.19 -4.21 -7.14
CA PRO A 33 22.46 -3.17 -7.84
C PRO A 33 21.70 -2.23 -6.88
N ILE A 34 21.15 -2.72 -5.79
CA ILE A 34 20.45 -1.89 -4.81
C ILE A 34 21.44 -1.01 -4.02
N ALA A 35 22.61 -1.52 -3.63
CA ALA A 35 23.64 -0.71 -2.99
C ALA A 35 24.10 0.42 -3.92
N TYR A 36 24.30 0.15 -5.21
CA TYR A 36 24.66 1.17 -6.19
C TYR A 36 23.54 2.23 -6.33
N LEU A 37 22.30 1.84 -6.47
CA LEU A 37 21.15 2.77 -6.52
C LEU A 37 21.11 3.68 -5.28
N ARG A 38 21.21 3.09 -4.09
CA ARG A 38 21.21 3.84 -2.83
C ARG A 38 22.42 4.78 -2.71
N GLY A 39 23.57 4.39 -3.28
CA GLY A 39 24.75 5.26 -3.41
C GLY A 39 24.49 6.49 -4.27
N LEU A 40 23.84 6.34 -5.41
CA LEU A 40 23.42 7.46 -6.28
C LEU A 40 22.46 8.41 -5.56
N ILE A 41 21.46 7.85 -4.87
CA ILE A 41 20.50 8.64 -4.08
C ILE A 41 21.20 9.45 -2.98
N LYS A 42 22.10 8.79 -2.23
CA LYS A 42 22.87 9.44 -1.17
C LYS A 42 23.80 10.55 -1.71
N ALA A 43 24.31 10.39 -2.92
CA ALA A 43 25.12 11.40 -3.61
C ALA A 43 24.30 12.55 -4.23
N GLY A 44 22.98 12.55 -4.09
CA GLY A 44 22.08 13.55 -4.67
C GLY A 44 21.90 13.44 -6.19
N LYS A 45 22.34 12.34 -6.82
CA LYS A 45 22.30 12.11 -8.26
C LYS A 45 20.94 11.55 -8.69
N LYS A 46 19.89 12.34 -8.53
CA LYS A 46 18.50 11.90 -8.72
C LYS A 46 18.23 11.34 -10.12
N ASP A 47 18.61 12.06 -11.17
CA ASP A 47 18.36 11.65 -12.56
C ASP A 47 19.07 10.32 -12.90
N GLU A 48 20.33 10.17 -12.43
CA GLU A 48 21.07 8.92 -12.59
C GLU A 48 20.40 7.77 -11.81
N ALA A 49 19.91 8.04 -10.59
CA ALA A 49 19.22 7.06 -9.78
C ALA A 49 17.90 6.60 -10.42
N ASP A 50 17.11 7.54 -10.96
CA ASP A 50 15.84 7.24 -11.64
C ASP A 50 16.07 6.45 -12.94
N ALA A 51 17.10 6.81 -13.71
CA ALA A 51 17.50 6.06 -14.89
C ALA A 51 17.99 4.65 -14.54
N TYR A 52 18.75 4.52 -13.46
CA TYR A 52 19.25 3.22 -12.99
C TYR A 52 18.13 2.33 -12.44
N LYS A 53 17.19 2.89 -11.66
CA LYS A 53 16.03 2.18 -11.13
C LYS A 53 15.24 1.45 -12.22
N LYS A 54 15.12 2.04 -13.41
CA LYS A 54 14.43 1.42 -14.56
C LYS A 54 15.14 0.16 -15.11
N LYS A 55 16.42 -0.04 -14.78
CA LYS A 55 17.19 -1.25 -15.16
C LYS A 55 17.00 -2.39 -14.15
N LEU A 56 16.43 -2.11 -12.96
CA LEU A 56 16.16 -3.13 -11.96
C LEU A 56 15.04 -4.05 -12.44
N PRO A 57 15.07 -5.32 -12.03
CA PRO A 57 13.93 -6.21 -12.18
C PRO A 57 12.69 -5.65 -11.50
N LEU A 58 11.53 -6.06 -12.03
CA LEU A 58 10.27 -5.68 -11.43
C LEU A 58 9.29 -6.86 -11.44
N TYR A 59 8.39 -6.83 -10.45
CA TYR A 59 7.38 -7.84 -10.24
C TYR A 59 5.98 -7.21 -10.29
N VAL A 60 5.11 -7.73 -11.16
CA VAL A 60 3.70 -7.36 -11.23
C VAL A 60 2.92 -8.36 -10.38
N ALA A 61 2.56 -7.97 -9.16
CA ALA A 61 1.87 -8.83 -8.22
C ALA A 61 0.37 -8.97 -8.54
N GLY A 62 -0.25 -7.93 -9.11
CA GLY A 62 -1.69 -7.89 -9.36
C GLY A 62 -2.16 -8.86 -10.45
N GLY A 63 -1.27 -9.44 -11.26
CA GLY A 63 -1.70 -10.40 -12.27
C GLY A 63 -0.60 -11.10 -13.05
N VAL A 64 -1.05 -12.08 -13.84
CA VAL A 64 -0.25 -12.74 -14.87
C VAL A 64 -0.36 -11.93 -16.15
N MET A 65 0.80 -11.48 -16.66
CA MET A 65 0.90 -10.66 -17.85
C MET A 65 1.43 -11.50 -19.01
N GLU A 66 0.83 -11.40 -20.20
CA GLU A 66 1.23 -12.09 -21.41
C GLU A 66 1.41 -11.10 -22.56
N GLY A 67 2.58 -11.09 -23.17
CA GLY A 67 2.90 -10.23 -24.31
C GLY A 67 3.22 -8.78 -24.00
N GLY A 68 3.18 -8.37 -22.72
CA GLY A 68 3.50 -6.99 -22.32
C GLY A 68 3.07 -6.66 -20.91
N ARG A 69 3.18 -5.36 -20.53
CA ARG A 69 2.83 -4.88 -19.18
C ARG A 69 1.62 -3.96 -19.14
N LYS A 70 0.97 -3.68 -20.27
CA LYS A 70 -0.27 -2.91 -20.26
C LYS A 70 -1.40 -3.76 -19.69
N LEU A 71 -2.44 -3.12 -19.19
CA LEU A 71 -3.60 -3.81 -18.59
C LEU A 71 -4.25 -4.81 -19.56
N GLU A 72 -4.30 -4.49 -20.84
CA GLU A 72 -4.81 -5.36 -21.91
C GLU A 72 -4.08 -6.69 -22.04
N HIS A 73 -2.84 -6.78 -21.51
CA HIS A 73 -2.03 -8.00 -21.49
C HIS A 73 -2.21 -8.82 -20.19
N MET A 74 -3.13 -8.44 -19.32
CA MET A 74 -3.39 -9.19 -18.09
C MET A 74 -4.25 -10.42 -18.40
N ALA A 75 -3.61 -11.57 -18.51
CA ALA A 75 -4.28 -12.85 -18.77
C ALA A 75 -5.03 -13.40 -17.54
N ARG A 76 -4.55 -13.08 -16.33
CA ARG A 76 -5.19 -13.49 -15.08
C ARG A 76 -4.92 -12.49 -13.97
N TYR A 77 -5.97 -12.07 -13.29
CA TYR A 77 -5.89 -11.26 -12.09
C TYR A 77 -5.49 -12.11 -10.88
N SER A 78 -4.66 -11.59 -9.99
CA SER A 78 -4.12 -12.32 -8.83
C SER A 78 -4.73 -11.85 -7.50
N ALA A 79 -5.65 -10.91 -7.51
CA ALA A 79 -6.28 -10.33 -6.31
C ALA A 79 -5.25 -9.89 -5.24
N CYS A 80 -4.14 -9.32 -5.69
CA CYS A 80 -3.06 -8.84 -4.84
C CYS A 80 -2.88 -7.33 -5.02
N ILE A 81 -3.11 -6.57 -3.96
CA ILE A 81 -2.87 -5.13 -3.91
C ILE A 81 -1.45 -4.89 -3.41
N VAL A 82 -0.71 -4.03 -4.12
CA VAL A 82 0.61 -3.57 -3.67
C VAL A 82 0.46 -2.16 -3.09
N ILE A 83 0.81 -2.03 -1.82
CA ILE A 83 0.84 -0.75 -1.11
C ILE A 83 2.29 -0.27 -1.04
N ASP A 84 2.53 0.93 -1.54
CA ASP A 84 3.82 1.63 -1.48
C ASP A 84 3.73 2.74 -0.45
N ILE A 85 4.62 2.73 0.53
CA ILE A 85 4.68 3.73 1.60
C ILE A 85 6.06 4.35 1.56
N ASP A 86 6.12 5.57 1.05
CA ASP A 86 7.32 6.39 1.03
C ASP A 86 7.22 7.49 2.12
N ASP A 87 8.35 8.05 2.53
CA ASP A 87 8.43 9.20 3.45
C ASP A 87 7.62 9.07 4.76
N SER A 88 7.62 7.87 5.36
CA SER A 88 6.95 7.60 6.64
C SER A 88 7.66 8.29 7.80
N PRO A 89 6.91 8.84 8.79
CA PRO A 89 7.48 9.30 10.06
C PRO A 89 8.01 8.15 10.93
N ILE A 90 7.58 6.91 10.65
CA ILE A 90 8.04 5.69 11.32
C ILE A 90 9.33 5.23 10.63
N PRO A 91 10.41 4.91 11.37
CA PRO A 91 11.61 4.33 10.78
C PRO A 91 11.31 3.08 9.94
N VAL A 92 11.91 2.98 8.76
CA VAL A 92 11.55 1.99 7.72
C VAL A 92 11.52 0.55 8.23
N LEU A 93 12.51 0.12 9.03
CA LEU A 93 12.54 -1.24 9.58
C LEU A 93 11.46 -1.47 10.64
N GLU A 94 11.15 -0.45 11.44
CA GLU A 94 10.06 -0.51 12.41
C GLU A 94 8.69 -0.53 11.71
N LEU A 95 8.54 0.26 10.65
CA LEU A 95 7.35 0.24 9.81
C LEU A 95 7.11 -1.16 9.22
N LEU A 96 8.15 -1.76 8.64
CA LEU A 96 8.08 -3.12 8.09
C LEU A 96 7.72 -4.16 9.17
N ARG A 97 8.33 -4.05 10.36
CA ARG A 97 8.03 -4.93 11.48
C ARG A 97 6.57 -4.82 11.95
N ARG A 98 6.06 -3.60 12.12
CA ARG A 98 4.65 -3.37 12.49
C ARG A 98 3.70 -3.90 11.42
N ALA A 99 3.99 -3.64 10.15
CA ALA A 99 3.19 -4.16 9.05
C ALA A 99 3.14 -5.70 9.02
N ALA A 100 4.23 -6.36 9.44
CA ALA A 100 4.27 -7.81 9.52
C ALA A 100 3.36 -8.39 10.62
N GLU A 101 2.92 -7.61 11.61
CA GLU A 101 2.02 -8.06 12.67
C GLU A 101 0.55 -8.15 12.20
N PHE A 102 0.17 -7.41 11.15
CA PHE A 102 -1.21 -7.41 10.66
C PHE A 102 -1.52 -8.72 9.90
N PRO A 103 -2.63 -9.42 10.23
CA PRO A 103 -2.95 -10.72 9.63
C PRO A 103 -3.22 -10.64 8.13
N TYR A 104 -3.69 -9.49 7.64
CA TYR A 104 -4.01 -9.27 6.22
C TYR A 104 -2.79 -8.92 5.35
N VAL A 105 -1.62 -8.60 5.93
CA VAL A 105 -0.41 -8.33 5.15
C VAL A 105 0.31 -9.64 4.85
N LYS A 106 0.28 -10.06 3.59
CA LYS A 106 0.85 -11.32 3.11
C LYS A 106 2.37 -11.31 3.05
N ALA A 107 2.94 -10.20 2.59
CA ALA A 107 4.37 -10.05 2.43
C ALA A 107 4.78 -8.58 2.47
N GLY A 108 6.05 -8.31 2.72
CA GLY A 108 6.60 -6.96 2.66
C GLY A 108 8.12 -6.92 2.58
N HIS A 109 8.62 -5.82 2.06
CA HIS A 109 10.05 -5.54 2.00
C HIS A 109 10.34 -4.04 1.91
N VAL A 110 11.54 -3.64 2.28
CA VAL A 110 12.04 -2.26 2.10
C VAL A 110 12.14 -1.93 0.61
N SER A 111 11.71 -0.73 0.23
CA SER A 111 11.77 -0.24 -1.15
C SER A 111 13.21 -0.19 -1.70
N PRO A 112 13.39 -0.17 -3.03
CA PRO A 112 14.73 -0.07 -3.63
C PRO A 112 15.53 1.14 -3.14
N SER A 113 14.87 2.29 -2.93
CA SER A 113 15.51 3.51 -2.38
C SER A 113 16.00 3.34 -0.95
N GLY A 114 15.37 2.47 -0.16
CA GLY A 114 15.66 2.27 1.25
C GLY A 114 14.89 3.20 2.18
N THR A 115 14.04 4.08 1.65
CA THR A 115 13.30 5.11 2.41
C THR A 115 11.84 4.74 2.68
N GLY A 116 11.34 3.69 2.06
CA GLY A 116 9.96 3.25 2.20
C GLY A 116 9.82 1.74 2.24
N VAL A 117 8.59 1.25 2.31
CA VAL A 117 8.25 -0.18 2.30
C VAL A 117 7.20 -0.48 1.24
N LYS A 118 7.23 -1.72 0.76
CA LYS A 118 6.21 -2.28 -0.13
C LYS A 118 5.52 -3.43 0.58
N LEU A 119 4.20 -3.36 0.65
CA LEU A 119 3.37 -4.38 1.28
C LEU A 119 2.49 -5.05 0.22
N PHE A 120 2.31 -6.35 0.34
CA PHE A 120 1.49 -7.17 -0.54
C PHE A 120 0.30 -7.71 0.26
N ILE A 121 -0.89 -7.36 -0.16
CA ILE A 121 -2.14 -7.64 0.57
C ILE A 121 -3.09 -8.36 -0.37
N MET A 122 -3.60 -9.52 0.07
CA MET A 122 -4.58 -10.26 -0.68
C MET A 122 -5.97 -9.70 -0.42
N VAL A 123 -6.79 -9.66 -1.46
CA VAL A 123 -8.18 -9.19 -1.37
C VAL A 123 -9.11 -10.24 -1.97
N ASP A 124 -10.34 -10.29 -1.48
CA ASP A 124 -11.41 -11.05 -2.14
C ASP A 124 -12.13 -10.11 -3.12
N SER A 125 -11.62 -10.04 -4.33
CA SER A 125 -12.09 -9.11 -5.36
C SER A 125 -11.74 -9.59 -6.76
N ASP A 126 -12.46 -9.06 -7.75
CA ASP A 126 -12.15 -9.22 -9.17
C ASP A 126 -11.44 -7.99 -9.75
N LEU A 127 -11.00 -8.09 -11.01
CA LEU A 127 -10.29 -7.01 -11.69
C LEU A 127 -11.14 -5.73 -11.84
N LYS A 128 -12.48 -5.87 -11.97
CA LYS A 128 -13.38 -4.72 -12.14
C LYS A 128 -13.42 -3.85 -10.90
N ASN A 129 -13.31 -4.49 -9.74
CA ASN A 129 -13.35 -3.83 -8.43
C ASN A 129 -11.96 -3.48 -7.89
N HIS A 130 -10.87 -3.67 -8.67
CA HIS A 130 -9.50 -3.44 -8.20
C HIS A 130 -9.28 -2.05 -7.61
N ASN A 131 -9.81 -0.99 -8.24
CA ASN A 131 -9.66 0.37 -7.74
C ASN A 131 -10.37 0.57 -6.39
N LEU A 132 -11.57 0.00 -6.22
CA LEU A 132 -12.27 0.02 -4.93
C LEU A 132 -11.47 -0.76 -3.88
N ALA A 133 -10.98 -1.94 -4.24
CA ALA A 133 -10.13 -2.74 -3.37
C ALA A 133 -8.87 -1.96 -2.93
N PHE A 134 -8.22 -1.26 -3.86
CA PHE A 134 -7.06 -0.43 -3.54
C PHE A 134 -7.39 0.66 -2.51
N GLU A 135 -8.50 1.40 -2.69
CA GLU A 135 -8.89 2.47 -1.76
C GLU A 135 -9.24 1.92 -0.37
N ILE A 136 -9.93 0.76 -0.29
CA ILE A 136 -10.25 0.10 0.98
C ILE A 136 -8.97 -0.35 1.70
N VAL A 137 -8.06 -1.02 0.98
CA VAL A 137 -6.78 -1.48 1.52
C VAL A 137 -5.92 -0.30 1.97
N LYS A 138 -5.83 0.74 1.14
CA LYS A 138 -5.12 1.99 1.49
C LYS A 138 -5.66 2.58 2.79
N HIS A 139 -6.97 2.78 2.88
CA HIS A 139 -7.60 3.32 4.08
C HIS A 139 -7.30 2.45 5.31
N ARG A 140 -7.41 1.13 5.19
CA ARG A 140 -7.12 0.19 6.25
C ARG A 140 -5.68 0.32 6.75
N VAL A 141 -4.71 0.38 5.83
CA VAL A 141 -3.29 0.53 6.17
C VAL A 141 -3.01 1.88 6.86
N GLU A 142 -3.63 2.98 6.38
CA GLU A 142 -3.46 4.32 6.98
C GLU A 142 -4.10 4.43 8.36
N VAL A 143 -5.17 3.68 8.65
CA VAL A 143 -5.77 3.57 9.99
C VAL A 143 -4.91 2.76 10.95
N ASP A 144 -4.41 1.61 10.49
CA ASP A 144 -3.63 0.69 11.32
C ASP A 144 -2.18 1.19 11.55
N LEU A 145 -1.68 2.08 10.68
CA LEU A 145 -0.36 2.72 10.78
C LEU A 145 -0.52 4.26 10.82
N PRO A 146 -0.93 4.84 11.94
CA PRO A 146 -1.20 6.28 12.04
C PRO A 146 0.00 7.13 11.63
N GLY A 147 -0.27 8.14 10.80
CA GLY A 147 0.74 9.07 10.26
C GLY A 147 1.41 8.58 8.96
N VAL A 148 1.13 7.36 8.53
CA VAL A 148 1.58 6.83 7.23
C VAL A 148 0.65 7.35 6.13
N LYS A 149 1.24 7.61 4.95
CA LYS A 149 0.51 7.90 3.72
C LYS A 149 0.90 6.90 2.65
N VAL A 150 -0.11 6.35 1.99
CA VAL A 150 0.07 5.41 0.88
C VAL A 150 0.20 6.18 -0.44
N ASP A 151 1.19 5.81 -1.26
CA ASP A 151 1.34 6.35 -2.61
C ASP A 151 0.23 5.83 -3.54
N VAL A 152 -0.65 6.74 -3.97
CA VAL A 152 -1.77 6.43 -4.87
C VAL A 152 -1.32 6.10 -6.31
N SER A 153 -0.06 6.36 -6.67
CA SER A 153 0.46 5.99 -7.99
C SER A 153 0.51 4.47 -8.21
N GLY A 154 0.43 3.70 -7.13
CA GLY A 154 0.43 2.23 -7.13
C GLY A 154 -0.92 1.57 -7.44
N LYS A 155 -1.99 2.32 -7.69
CA LYS A 155 -3.37 1.81 -7.80
C LYS A 155 -3.66 0.91 -8.99
N ASP A 156 -2.81 0.90 -10.02
CA ASP A 156 -3.07 0.11 -11.23
C ASP A 156 -2.69 -1.37 -11.01
N PRO A 157 -3.53 -2.35 -11.39
CA PRO A 157 -3.28 -3.77 -11.13
C PRO A 157 -2.06 -4.32 -11.88
N ASN A 158 -1.66 -3.70 -12.98
CA ASN A 158 -0.46 -4.03 -13.76
C ASN A 158 0.78 -3.22 -13.33
N ARG A 159 0.71 -2.50 -12.19
CA ARG A 159 1.85 -1.75 -11.68
C ARG A 159 3.00 -2.67 -11.29
N GLY A 160 4.18 -2.39 -11.85
CA GLY A 160 5.40 -3.12 -11.50
C GLY A 160 6.03 -2.60 -10.21
N CYS A 161 6.31 -3.52 -9.30
CA CYS A 161 7.08 -3.28 -8.09
C CYS A 161 8.55 -3.58 -8.37
N PHE A 162 9.42 -2.56 -8.38
CA PHE A 162 10.86 -2.78 -8.56
C PHE A 162 11.44 -3.61 -7.41
N ALA A 163 12.32 -4.55 -7.77
CA ALA A 163 12.99 -5.41 -6.81
C ALA A 163 13.85 -4.58 -5.85
N GLY A 164 13.77 -4.91 -4.57
CA GLY A 164 14.61 -4.39 -3.49
C GLY A 164 15.66 -5.40 -3.06
N HIS A 165 16.51 -5.00 -2.11
CA HIS A 165 17.29 -5.92 -1.30
C HIS A 165 17.01 -5.64 0.16
N ASP A 166 16.46 -6.64 0.85
CA ASP A 166 16.08 -6.53 2.25
C ASP A 166 16.16 -7.91 2.94
N PRO A 167 17.18 -8.13 3.80
CA PRO A 167 17.26 -9.36 4.59
C PRO A 167 16.08 -9.56 5.57
N ASN A 168 15.37 -8.48 5.92
CA ASN A 168 14.20 -8.51 6.81
C ASN A 168 12.87 -8.68 6.05
N ALA A 169 12.92 -8.81 4.71
CA ALA A 169 11.73 -9.10 3.94
C ALA A 169 11.00 -10.32 4.50
N PHE A 170 9.68 -10.30 4.51
CA PHE A 170 8.87 -11.39 5.04
C PHE A 170 7.81 -11.85 4.06
N TYR A 171 7.44 -13.11 4.19
CA TYR A 171 6.31 -13.73 3.51
C TYR A 171 5.60 -14.65 4.51
N LYS A 172 4.28 -14.61 4.56
CA LYS A 172 3.45 -15.49 5.38
C LYS A 172 2.78 -16.53 4.49
N GLU A 173 2.85 -17.80 4.89
CA GLU A 173 2.12 -18.88 4.19
C GLU A 173 0.62 -18.67 4.26
N GLU A 174 0.13 -18.18 5.39
CA GLU A 174 -1.27 -17.82 5.61
C GLU A 174 -1.40 -16.33 5.85
N SER A 175 -2.44 -15.73 5.29
CA SER A 175 -2.86 -14.35 5.55
C SER A 175 -4.35 -14.22 5.28
N GLU A 176 -5.01 -13.34 6.00
CA GLU A 176 -6.40 -13.01 5.75
C GLU A 176 -6.53 -12.19 4.46
N ALA A 177 -7.50 -12.52 3.60
CA ALA A 177 -7.86 -11.63 2.50
C ALA A 177 -8.81 -10.55 3.02
N ILE A 178 -8.60 -9.31 2.58
CA ILE A 178 -9.56 -8.23 2.89
C ILE A 178 -10.77 -8.41 1.97
N GLU A 179 -11.95 -8.60 2.57
CA GLU A 179 -13.21 -8.65 1.85
C GLU A 179 -13.54 -7.28 1.25
N ILE A 180 -13.89 -7.28 -0.03
CA ILE A 180 -14.27 -6.07 -0.74
C ILE A 180 -15.79 -6.13 -0.96
N PRO A 181 -16.56 -5.15 -0.45
CA PRO A 181 -18.00 -5.11 -0.67
C PRO A 181 -18.29 -5.11 -2.17
N VAL A 182 -19.03 -6.11 -2.64
CA VAL A 182 -19.57 -6.10 -3.99
C VAL A 182 -20.72 -5.08 -3.97
N ALA A 183 -20.65 -4.05 -4.81
CA ALA A 183 -21.78 -3.16 -4.99
C ALA A 183 -22.96 -4.02 -5.49
N ASP A 184 -23.98 -4.16 -4.66
CA ASP A 184 -25.22 -4.84 -5.07
C ASP A 184 -25.85 -4.00 -6.19
N PRO A 185 -25.92 -4.49 -7.43
CA PRO A 185 -26.52 -3.72 -8.53
C PRO A 185 -28.01 -3.43 -8.32
N GLU A 186 -28.67 -4.08 -7.36
CA GLU A 186 -30.07 -3.85 -7.02
C GLU A 186 -30.28 -2.84 -5.88
N HIS A 187 -29.20 -2.40 -5.18
CA HIS A 187 -29.32 -1.33 -4.20
C HIS A 187 -29.20 0.02 -4.92
N THR A 188 -30.22 0.39 -5.68
CA THR A 188 -30.50 1.78 -5.99
C THR A 188 -30.65 2.50 -4.65
N LEU A 189 -29.76 3.47 -4.36
CA LEU A 189 -29.95 4.38 -3.23
C LEU A 189 -31.43 4.82 -3.25
N PRO A 190 -32.15 4.72 -2.14
CA PRO A 190 -33.52 5.23 -2.11
C PRO A 190 -33.48 6.69 -2.56
N ASP A 191 -34.33 7.04 -3.52
CA ASP A 191 -34.50 8.40 -3.97
C ASP A 191 -34.69 9.30 -2.72
N ILE A 192 -33.64 10.05 -2.40
CA ILE A 192 -33.73 11.04 -1.32
C ILE A 192 -34.64 12.14 -1.88
N PRO A 193 -35.88 12.33 -1.36
CA PRO A 193 -36.74 13.36 -1.86
C PRO A 193 -36.03 14.71 -1.76
N PRO A 194 -36.15 15.59 -2.77
CA PRO A 194 -35.49 16.89 -2.78
C PRO A 194 -35.79 17.77 -1.54
N GLU A 195 -36.83 17.45 -0.80
CA GLU A 195 -37.21 18.13 0.45
C GLU A 195 -36.27 17.84 1.65
N ALA A 196 -35.47 16.78 1.59
CA ALA A 196 -34.49 16.45 2.66
C ALA A 196 -33.22 17.35 2.61
N CYS A 197 -33.04 18.13 1.54
CA CYS A 197 -31.93 19.07 1.38
C CYS A 197 -32.30 20.53 1.67
N ALA A 198 -33.48 20.80 2.26
CA ALA A 198 -33.83 22.15 2.65
C ALA A 198 -32.99 22.58 3.88
N PRO A 199 -32.29 23.75 3.82
CA PRO A 199 -31.56 24.23 4.98
C PRO A 199 -32.54 24.49 6.14
N ALA A 200 -32.20 23.93 7.29
CA ALA A 200 -32.97 24.14 8.54
C ALA A 200 -33.15 25.64 8.77
N ARG A 201 -34.39 26.10 8.67
CA ARG A 201 -34.76 27.49 8.96
C ARG A 201 -34.52 27.75 10.44
N GLY A 202 -33.58 28.64 10.72
CA GLY A 202 -33.66 29.57 11.85
C GLY A 202 -33.37 29.01 13.23
N PHE A 203 -32.12 28.83 13.58
CA PHE A 203 -31.72 29.02 14.96
C PHE A 203 -31.32 30.49 15.18
N ARG A 204 -32.20 31.24 15.79
CA ARG A 204 -31.88 32.54 16.38
C ARG A 204 -30.93 32.31 17.55
N THR A 205 -29.67 32.68 17.40
CA THR A 205 -28.71 32.78 18.49
C THR A 205 -29.07 33.97 19.38
N THR A 206 -29.68 33.71 20.51
CA THR A 206 -29.66 34.65 21.64
C THR A 206 -28.37 34.41 22.43
N LEU A 207 -27.44 35.33 22.30
CA LEU A 207 -26.25 35.43 23.15
C LEU A 207 -26.74 35.81 24.58
N THR A 208 -26.66 34.85 25.49
CA THR A 208 -26.71 35.15 26.92
C THR A 208 -25.37 34.77 27.53
N SER A 209 -24.66 35.78 27.97
CA SER A 209 -23.43 35.71 28.76
C SER A 209 -23.70 34.97 30.06
N MET A 210 -22.90 33.93 30.38
CA MET A 210 -22.63 33.60 31.79
C MET A 210 -21.40 32.71 31.96
N ASN A 211 -20.44 33.30 32.64
CA ASN A 211 -19.46 32.77 33.61
C ASN A 211 -18.76 31.42 33.46
N LYS A 212 -17.42 31.59 33.44
CA LYS A 212 -16.38 30.62 33.76
C LYS A 212 -16.68 29.85 35.06
N THR A 213 -16.59 28.52 35.01
CA THR A 213 -16.11 27.71 36.14
C THR A 213 -15.35 26.50 35.56
N ILE A 214 -14.05 26.52 35.80
CA ILE A 214 -13.16 25.40 35.48
C ILE A 214 -13.27 24.41 36.64
N LEU A 215 -13.77 23.20 36.35
CA LEU A 215 -13.68 22.09 37.30
C LEU A 215 -12.49 21.20 36.94
N LEU A 216 -11.44 21.29 37.74
CA LEU A 216 -10.31 20.36 37.74
C LEU A 216 -10.72 19.07 38.45
N LEU A 217 -10.73 17.95 37.79
CA LEU A 217 -10.83 16.62 38.42
C LEU A 217 -9.41 16.08 38.69
N PRO A 218 -9.20 15.42 39.84
CA PRO A 218 -7.88 14.96 40.25
C PRO A 218 -7.45 13.68 39.50
N VAL A 219 -6.18 13.67 39.10
CA VAL A 219 -5.47 12.47 38.57
C VAL A 219 -5.13 11.56 39.76
N THR A 220 -5.68 10.36 39.78
CA THR A 220 -5.31 9.33 40.75
C THR A 220 -4.13 8.54 40.20
N VAL A 221 -2.98 8.67 40.84
CA VAL A 221 -1.79 7.85 40.61
C VAL A 221 -1.94 6.56 41.41
N ILE A 222 -1.90 5.41 40.74
CA ILE A 222 -1.84 4.09 41.37
C ILE A 222 -0.36 3.68 41.43
N PRO A 223 0.22 3.37 42.60
CA PRO A 223 1.57 2.84 42.68
C PRO A 223 1.60 1.34 42.37
N ILE A 224 2.60 0.94 41.59
CA ILE A 224 2.94 -0.46 41.32
C ILE A 224 3.84 -0.96 42.46
N LEU A 225 3.45 -2.02 43.10
CA LEU A 225 4.30 -2.87 43.90
C LEU A 225 4.84 -3.99 43.04
#